data_5b4ae29469eae7f927a0493c0e975e82
#
_entry.id   5b4ae29469eae7f927a0493c0e975e82
#
_cell.length_a   1.000
_cell.length_b   1.000
_cell.length_c   1.000
_cell.angle_alpha   90.00
_cell.angle_beta   90.00
_cell.angle_gamma   90.00
#
_symmetry.space_group_name_H-M   'P 1'
#
loop_
_entity.id
_entity.type
_entity.pdbx_description
1 polymer ?
#
loop_
_entity_poly.entity_id
_entity_poly.type
_entity_poly.pdbx_seq_one_letter_code
_entity_poly.pdbx_strand_id
1 'polypeptide(L)'
;PYNANVELMIVKITNTSERVQSMSAVAAIPIYGRSADNIRDHRNVTSMLHRISTTEDGVVVKPTMSFDERGHLVNHTVYYVLGAEEAGLKPAGFIPVAETFLGEGGTFTHPVPLYKNEEKTLRVGAGASYEGKEAVGAICFRTKDIEPGATRSFVIMMGIGEDTDDLSD
;
A
#
# COMPACT_ATOMS: atom_id res chain seq x y z
N PRO A 1 13.72 13.70 -4.62
CA PRO A 1 13.53 15.09 -5.09
C PRO A 1 13.34 16.00 -3.89
N TYR A 2 13.98 17.17 -3.90
CA TYR A 2 14.03 18.09 -2.75
C TYR A 2 12.65 18.71 -2.37
N ASN A 3 11.61 18.47 -3.17
CA ASN A 3 10.29 19.08 -2.99
C ASN A 3 9.14 18.06 -2.92
N ALA A 4 9.40 16.79 -2.68
CA ALA A 4 8.35 15.78 -2.56
C ALA A 4 8.30 15.24 -1.13
N ASN A 5 7.11 15.20 -0.54
CA ASN A 5 6.86 14.61 0.78
C ASN A 5 6.79 13.09 0.66
N VAL A 6 7.94 12.46 0.46
CA VAL A 6 8.05 11.01 0.23
C VAL A 6 9.13 10.39 1.13
N GLU A 7 8.85 9.18 1.58
CA GLU A 7 9.82 8.29 2.17
C GLU A 7 10.09 7.13 1.21
N LEU A 8 11.35 6.77 1.05
CA LEU A 8 11.80 5.71 0.15
C LEU A 8 12.47 4.61 0.94
N MET A 9 11.95 3.40 0.83
CA MET A 9 12.48 2.20 1.45
C MET A 9 13.02 1.27 0.38
N ILE A 10 14.30 0.90 0.48
CA ILE A 10 14.93 -0.11 -0.39
C ILE A 10 15.13 -1.37 0.44
N VAL A 11 14.42 -2.43 0.07
CA VAL A 11 14.50 -3.75 0.73
C VAL A 11 15.32 -4.68 -0.14
N LYS A 12 16.34 -5.30 0.45
CA LYS A 12 17.17 -6.32 -0.20
C LYS A 12 17.05 -7.64 0.56
N ILE A 13 16.75 -8.71 -0.15
CA ILE A 13 16.61 -10.06 0.40
C ILE A 13 17.60 -10.97 -0.31
N THR A 14 18.54 -11.54 0.44
CA THR A 14 19.57 -12.44 -0.06
C THR A 14 19.29 -13.86 0.38
N ASN A 15 19.35 -14.82 -0.53
CA ASN A 15 19.30 -16.22 -0.21
C ASN A 15 20.66 -16.67 0.35
N THR A 16 20.74 -16.88 1.65
CA THR A 16 21.95 -17.34 2.34
C THR A 16 22.03 -18.85 2.50
N SER A 17 21.04 -19.58 1.99
CA SER A 17 21.05 -21.06 2.00
C SER A 17 21.81 -21.63 0.82
N GLU A 18 22.08 -22.92 0.86
CA GLU A 18 22.75 -23.68 -0.23
C GLU A 18 21.77 -24.18 -1.30
N ARG A 19 20.48 -23.83 -1.21
CA ARG A 19 19.42 -24.30 -2.12
C ARG A 19 18.69 -23.11 -2.72
N VAL A 20 18.15 -23.30 -3.90
CA VAL A 20 17.21 -22.35 -4.52
C VAL A 20 16.00 -22.17 -3.60
N GLN A 21 15.62 -20.92 -3.36
CA GLN A 21 14.44 -20.56 -2.56
C GLN A 21 13.42 -19.85 -3.42
N SER A 22 12.21 -20.38 -3.48
CA SER A 22 11.09 -19.69 -4.12
C SER A 22 10.45 -18.71 -3.15
N MET A 23 10.33 -17.45 -3.54
CA MET A 23 9.85 -16.39 -2.66
C MET A 23 8.79 -15.51 -3.33
N SER A 24 7.68 -15.31 -2.62
CA SER A 24 6.70 -14.24 -2.89
C SER A 24 6.83 -13.18 -1.80
N ALA A 25 7.21 -11.96 -2.15
CA ALA A 25 7.28 -10.86 -1.20
C ALA A 25 6.00 -10.02 -1.24
N VAL A 26 5.57 -9.56 -0.07
CA VAL A 26 4.49 -8.58 0.07
C VAL A 26 4.96 -7.48 1.02
N ALA A 27 4.90 -6.24 0.57
CA ALA A 27 5.08 -5.08 1.43
C ALA A 27 3.70 -4.56 1.83
N ALA A 28 3.48 -4.27 3.12
CA ALA A 28 2.18 -3.79 3.59
C ALA A 28 2.36 -2.59 4.53
N ILE A 29 1.87 -1.44 4.11
CA ILE A 29 1.92 -0.18 4.84
C ILE A 29 0.48 0.28 5.11
N PRO A 30 0.03 0.35 6.38
CA PRO A 30 -1.28 0.93 6.71
C PRO A 30 -1.36 2.39 6.25
N ILE A 31 -2.48 2.79 5.65
CA ILE A 31 -2.69 4.15 5.19
C ILE A 31 -3.83 4.77 6.01
N TYR A 32 -3.49 5.76 6.83
CA TYR A 32 -4.44 6.52 7.63
C TYR A 32 -4.60 7.90 7.03
N GLY A 33 -5.54 8.05 6.09
CA GLY A 33 -5.81 9.31 5.41
C GLY A 33 -6.62 10.26 6.27
N ARG A 34 -5.96 10.97 7.20
CA ARG A 34 -6.60 11.97 8.07
C ARG A 34 -5.72 13.19 8.26
N SER A 35 -6.33 14.34 8.57
CA SER A 35 -5.57 15.53 8.95
C SER A 35 -4.90 15.36 10.31
N ALA A 36 -3.80 16.10 10.52
CA ALA A 36 -3.06 16.10 11.78
C ALA A 36 -3.92 16.53 12.98
N ASP A 37 -4.92 17.38 12.76
CA ASP A 37 -5.81 17.90 13.80
C ASP A 37 -6.77 16.84 14.35
N ASN A 38 -6.97 15.76 13.61
CA ASN A 38 -7.89 14.67 13.94
C ASN A 38 -7.22 13.46 14.60
N ILE A 39 -6.18 13.68 15.39
CA ILE A 39 -5.49 12.60 16.15
C ILE A 39 -6.47 11.82 17.06
N ARG A 40 -7.61 12.44 17.43
CA ARG A 40 -8.63 11.86 18.32
C ARG A 40 -9.72 11.10 17.58
N ASP A 41 -9.75 11.16 16.24
CA ASP A 41 -10.77 10.46 15.47
C ASP A 41 -10.57 8.96 15.52
N HIS A 42 -11.67 8.26 15.72
CA HIS A 42 -11.68 6.82 15.69
C HIS A 42 -11.30 6.32 14.29
N ARG A 43 -10.45 5.32 14.23
CA ARG A 43 -10.00 4.63 13.01
C ARG A 43 -11.16 4.32 12.06
N ASN A 44 -12.31 3.89 12.58
CA ASN A 44 -13.49 3.55 11.78
C ASN A 44 -14.11 4.78 11.10
N VAL A 45 -14.19 5.92 11.79
CA VAL A 45 -14.74 7.16 11.21
C VAL A 45 -13.83 7.65 10.08
N THR A 46 -12.52 7.62 10.30
CA THR A 46 -11.54 8.00 9.26
C THR A 46 -11.67 7.13 8.02
N SER A 47 -11.80 5.81 8.18
CA SER A 47 -11.89 4.88 7.05
C SER A 47 -13.14 5.07 6.20
N MET A 48 -14.27 5.51 6.78
CA MET A 48 -15.51 5.81 6.03
C MET A 48 -15.31 6.92 4.99
N LEU A 49 -14.34 7.79 5.20
CA LEU A 49 -14.03 8.90 4.29
C LEU A 49 -13.10 8.49 3.15
N HIS A 50 -12.45 7.33 3.24
CA HIS A 50 -11.48 6.89 2.27
C HIS A 50 -12.12 6.57 0.92
N ARG A 51 -11.46 7.04 -0.14
CA ARG A 51 -11.62 6.62 -1.53
C ARG A 51 -10.30 5.98 -1.92
N ILE A 52 -10.30 4.66 -2.03
CA ILE A 52 -9.11 3.86 -2.30
C ILE A 52 -9.11 3.51 -3.78
N SER A 53 -8.00 3.70 -4.44
CA SER A 53 -7.80 3.27 -5.83
C SER A 53 -6.45 2.57 -5.99
N THR A 54 -6.34 1.74 -7.03
CA THR A 54 -5.08 1.11 -7.41
C THR A 54 -4.61 1.65 -8.75
N THR A 55 -3.31 1.94 -8.84
CA THR A 55 -2.61 2.30 -10.07
C THR A 55 -1.74 1.13 -10.53
N GLU A 56 -0.96 1.29 -11.60
CA GLU A 56 0.03 0.29 -12.00
C GLU A 56 1.16 0.12 -10.97
N ASP A 57 1.40 1.14 -10.14
CA ASP A 57 2.52 1.20 -9.22
C ASP A 57 2.13 0.94 -7.76
N GLY A 58 0.86 1.09 -7.39
CA GLY A 58 0.47 0.95 -5.99
C GLY A 58 -0.95 1.34 -5.64
N VAL A 59 -1.12 1.68 -4.37
CA VAL A 59 -2.40 2.04 -3.74
C VAL A 59 -2.41 3.52 -3.41
N VAL A 60 -3.50 4.18 -3.80
CA VAL A 60 -3.75 5.61 -3.58
C VAL A 60 -5.01 5.77 -2.74
N VAL A 61 -4.98 6.66 -1.76
CA VAL A 61 -6.11 6.96 -0.87
C VAL A 61 -6.38 8.46 -0.87
N LYS A 62 -7.62 8.82 -1.19
CA LYS A 62 -8.13 10.19 -1.14
C LYS A 62 -9.22 10.26 -0.09
N PRO A 63 -9.00 10.88 1.08
CA PRO A 63 -10.07 11.17 2.01
C PRO A 63 -11.01 12.24 1.42
N THR A 64 -12.32 12.09 1.59
CA THR A 64 -13.28 13.04 1.02
C THR A 64 -13.32 14.36 1.76
N MET A 65 -13.05 14.34 3.07
CA MET A 65 -13.08 15.54 3.91
C MET A 65 -12.13 15.41 5.10
N SER A 66 -11.79 16.52 5.69
CA SER A 66 -11.16 16.65 6.99
C SER A 66 -12.13 17.29 7.98
N PHE A 67 -11.97 16.95 9.25
CA PHE A 67 -12.66 17.59 10.36
C PHE A 67 -11.66 18.45 11.10
N ASP A 68 -11.98 19.68 11.36
CA ASP A 68 -11.28 20.55 12.28
C ASP A 68 -12.29 21.19 13.26
N GLU A 69 -11.79 21.99 14.20
CA GLU A 69 -12.66 22.70 15.17
C GLU A 69 -13.62 23.70 14.52
N ARG A 70 -13.43 24.01 13.23
CA ARG A 70 -14.22 24.97 12.46
C ARG A 70 -15.29 24.30 11.60
N GLY A 71 -15.29 22.95 11.52
CA GLY A 71 -16.27 22.17 10.77
C GLY A 71 -15.66 21.21 9.75
N HIS A 72 -16.39 20.96 8.68
CA HIS A 72 -16.00 20.04 7.62
C HIS A 72 -15.39 20.80 6.44
N LEU A 73 -14.21 20.38 6.02
CA LEU A 73 -13.53 20.92 4.84
C LEU A 73 -13.29 19.79 3.82
N VAL A 74 -13.32 20.12 2.54
CA VAL A 74 -12.86 19.20 1.49
C VAL A 74 -11.40 18.89 1.72
N ASN A 75 -11.03 17.62 1.67
CA ASN A 75 -9.65 17.21 1.83
C ASN A 75 -9.02 16.97 0.44
N HIS A 76 -8.01 17.75 0.11
CA HIS A 76 -7.27 17.63 -1.15
C HIS A 76 -5.98 16.80 -0.99
N THR A 77 -5.72 16.26 0.19
CA THR A 77 -4.52 15.44 0.42
C THR A 77 -4.69 14.05 -0.17
N VAL A 78 -3.69 13.62 -0.90
CA VAL A 78 -3.58 12.26 -1.44
C VAL A 78 -2.48 11.51 -0.69
N TYR A 79 -2.80 10.32 -0.22
CA TYR A 79 -1.85 9.40 0.41
C TYR A 79 -1.57 8.25 -0.54
N TYR A 80 -0.32 7.81 -0.65
CA TYR A 80 0.00 6.72 -1.55
C TYR A 80 1.12 5.83 -1.03
N VAL A 81 1.04 4.56 -1.40
CA VAL A 81 2.11 3.58 -1.25
C VAL A 81 2.32 2.94 -2.61
N LEU A 82 3.51 3.15 -3.17
CA LEU A 82 3.90 2.64 -4.48
C LEU A 82 5.06 1.66 -4.33
N GLY A 83 5.23 0.77 -5.29
CA GLY A 83 6.31 -0.19 -5.28
C GLY A 83 6.83 -0.56 -6.65
N ALA A 84 8.08 -0.99 -6.67
CA ALA A 84 8.70 -1.54 -7.87
C ALA A 84 9.66 -2.68 -7.49
N GLU A 85 9.83 -3.63 -8.40
CA GLU A 85 10.89 -4.63 -8.35
C GLU A 85 12.15 -4.11 -9.05
N GLU A 86 13.19 -4.92 -9.07
CA GLU A 86 14.43 -4.63 -9.79
C GLU A 86 14.16 -4.18 -11.23
N ALA A 87 15.01 -3.27 -11.71
CA ALA A 87 14.90 -2.66 -13.05
C ALA A 87 13.56 -1.92 -13.29
N GLY A 88 12.84 -1.50 -12.23
CA GLY A 88 11.59 -0.76 -12.34
C GLY A 88 10.39 -1.60 -12.78
N LEU A 89 10.46 -2.93 -12.64
CA LEU A 89 9.33 -3.79 -12.95
C LEU A 89 8.15 -3.52 -12.02
N LYS A 90 6.96 -3.44 -12.60
CA LYS A 90 5.72 -3.20 -11.86
C LYS A 90 5.39 -4.39 -10.95
N PRO A 91 4.72 -4.15 -9.80
CA PRO A 91 4.22 -5.21 -8.93
C PRO A 91 3.30 -6.20 -9.65
N ALA A 92 3.09 -7.35 -9.04
CA ALA A 92 2.17 -8.37 -9.56
C ALA A 92 0.69 -8.05 -9.26
N GLY A 93 0.43 -7.13 -8.33
CA GLY A 93 -0.90 -6.67 -7.93
C GLY A 93 -0.90 -6.16 -6.50
N PHE A 94 -2.11 -5.87 -5.97
CA PHE A 94 -2.31 -5.16 -4.73
C PHE A 94 -3.43 -5.79 -3.89
N ILE A 95 -3.35 -5.65 -2.56
CA ILE A 95 -4.46 -5.95 -1.66
C ILE A 95 -4.75 -4.65 -0.88
N PRO A 96 -5.60 -3.74 -1.42
CA PRO A 96 -5.69 -2.36 -0.93
C PRO A 96 -6.58 -2.16 0.30
N VAL A 97 -7.33 -3.20 0.71
CA VAL A 97 -8.25 -3.16 1.85
C VAL A 97 -7.67 -3.95 3.01
N ALA A 98 -7.57 -3.32 4.19
CA ALA A 98 -6.94 -3.92 5.37
C ALA A 98 -7.65 -5.20 5.84
N GLU A 99 -8.99 -5.23 5.83
CA GLU A 99 -9.78 -6.41 6.18
C GLU A 99 -9.43 -7.62 5.30
N THR A 100 -9.31 -7.39 3.98
CA THR A 100 -8.92 -8.41 3.01
C THR A 100 -7.49 -8.88 3.22
N PHE A 101 -6.57 -7.94 3.52
CA PHE A 101 -5.16 -8.26 3.77
C PHE A 101 -4.96 -9.06 5.04
N LEU A 102 -5.61 -8.66 6.13
CA LEU A 102 -5.47 -9.32 7.44
C LEU A 102 -6.15 -10.68 7.47
N GLY A 103 -7.35 -10.79 6.87
CA GLY A 103 -8.22 -11.94 7.02
C GLY A 103 -8.82 -12.05 8.42
N GLU A 104 -9.72 -13.00 8.61
CA GLU A 104 -10.38 -13.23 9.90
C GLU A 104 -9.37 -13.68 10.96
N GLY A 105 -9.30 -12.93 12.06
CA GLY A 105 -8.37 -13.18 13.17
C GLY A 105 -6.91 -12.84 12.89
N GLY A 106 -6.59 -12.27 11.71
CA GLY A 106 -5.25 -11.89 11.33
C GLY A 106 -4.79 -10.55 11.91
N THR A 107 -3.48 -10.33 11.85
CA THR A 107 -2.80 -9.09 12.25
C THR A 107 -1.81 -8.68 11.17
N PHE A 108 -1.24 -7.47 11.24
CA PHE A 108 -0.20 -7.05 10.29
C PHE A 108 1.09 -7.89 10.39
N THR A 109 1.37 -8.45 11.55
CA THR A 109 2.51 -9.38 11.73
C THR A 109 2.17 -10.82 11.36
N HIS A 110 0.88 -11.15 11.27
CA HIS A 110 0.39 -12.47 10.90
C HIS A 110 -0.88 -12.37 10.05
N PRO A 111 -0.79 -11.87 8.81
CA PRO A 111 -1.93 -11.81 7.91
C PRO A 111 -2.30 -13.20 7.42
N VAL A 112 -3.47 -13.67 7.84
CA VAL A 112 -3.93 -15.06 7.59
C VAL A 112 -3.91 -15.46 6.11
N PRO A 113 -4.35 -14.61 5.15
CA PRO A 113 -4.32 -14.97 3.74
C PRO A 113 -2.93 -15.26 3.17
N LEU A 114 -1.89 -14.59 3.66
CA LEU A 114 -0.51 -14.85 3.21
C LEU A 114 -0.03 -16.22 3.69
N TYR A 115 -0.35 -16.59 4.93
CA TYR A 115 0.01 -17.90 5.47
C TYR A 115 -0.79 -19.05 4.84
N LYS A 116 -1.96 -18.76 4.28
CA LYS A 116 -2.77 -19.71 3.52
C LYS A 116 -2.43 -19.74 2.02
N ASN A 117 -1.48 -18.92 1.56
CA ASN A 117 -1.11 -18.73 0.15
C ASN A 117 -2.30 -18.26 -0.72
N GLU A 118 -3.20 -17.46 -0.14
CA GLU A 118 -4.39 -16.93 -0.82
C GLU A 118 -4.14 -15.57 -1.50
N GLU A 119 -2.94 -14.97 -1.36
CA GLU A 119 -2.62 -13.63 -1.85
C GLU A 119 -2.82 -13.49 -3.36
N LYS A 120 -2.59 -14.56 -4.13
CA LYS A 120 -2.80 -14.57 -5.59
C LYS A 120 -4.26 -14.45 -5.99
N THR A 121 -5.16 -14.97 -5.16
CA THR A 121 -6.61 -14.92 -5.37
C THR A 121 -7.20 -13.58 -4.94
N LEU A 122 -6.64 -12.98 -3.89
CA LEU A 122 -7.15 -11.76 -3.28
C LEU A 122 -6.59 -10.47 -3.90
N ARG A 123 -5.45 -10.56 -4.57
CA ARG A 123 -4.84 -9.38 -5.19
C ARG A 123 -5.62 -8.90 -6.40
N VAL A 124 -5.68 -7.59 -6.55
CA VAL A 124 -6.28 -6.90 -7.70
C VAL A 124 -5.19 -6.21 -8.53
N GLY A 125 -5.50 -5.92 -9.78
CA GLY A 125 -4.65 -5.11 -10.66
C GLY A 125 -4.89 -3.61 -10.48
N ALA A 126 -4.36 -2.81 -11.41
CA ALA A 126 -4.66 -1.39 -11.53
C ALA A 126 -6.13 -1.15 -11.89
N GLY A 127 -6.68 0.00 -11.44
CA GLY A 127 -8.06 0.42 -11.73
C GLY A 127 -9.12 -0.12 -10.76
N ALA A 128 -8.75 -0.89 -9.73
CA ALA A 128 -9.70 -1.24 -8.67
C ALA A 128 -9.99 -0.03 -7.78
N SER A 129 -11.23 0.06 -7.29
CA SER A 129 -11.71 1.17 -6.45
C SER A 129 -12.56 0.65 -5.30
N TYR A 130 -12.38 1.25 -4.10
CA TYR A 130 -13.11 0.92 -2.89
C TYR A 130 -13.44 2.19 -2.11
N GLU A 131 -14.59 2.20 -1.46
CA GLU A 131 -15.06 3.32 -0.65
C GLU A 131 -15.37 2.87 0.77
N GLY A 132 -15.10 3.77 1.73
CA GLY A 132 -15.46 3.57 3.13
C GLY A 132 -14.78 2.39 3.80
N LYS A 133 -13.62 1.96 3.30
CA LYS A 133 -12.83 0.85 3.84
C LYS A 133 -11.53 1.36 4.46
N GLU A 134 -11.02 0.58 5.39
CA GLU A 134 -9.68 0.81 5.92
C GLU A 134 -8.65 0.44 4.88
N ALA A 135 -7.73 1.36 4.60
CA ALA A 135 -6.76 1.22 3.52
C ALA A 135 -5.44 0.62 3.99
N VAL A 136 -4.85 -0.19 3.13
CA VAL A 136 -3.48 -0.68 3.26
C VAL A 136 -2.79 -0.65 1.90
N GLY A 137 -1.59 -0.10 1.84
CA GLY A 137 -0.70 -0.23 0.70
C GLY A 137 -0.03 -1.60 0.71
N ALA A 138 -0.78 -2.67 0.48
CA ALA A 138 -0.22 -4.00 0.36
C ALA A 138 0.14 -4.29 -1.10
N ILE A 139 1.44 -4.32 -1.37
CA ILE A 139 2.03 -4.50 -2.69
C ILE A 139 2.54 -5.92 -2.81
N CYS A 140 1.96 -6.69 -3.72
CA CYS A 140 2.36 -8.08 -3.99
C CYS A 140 3.37 -8.10 -5.13
N PHE A 141 4.57 -8.60 -4.87
CA PHE A 141 5.61 -8.77 -5.86
C PHE A 141 5.54 -10.15 -6.52
N ARG A 142 6.20 -10.31 -7.67
CA ARG A 142 6.18 -11.58 -8.39
C ARG A 142 6.90 -12.67 -7.61
N THR A 143 6.31 -13.85 -7.60
CA THR A 143 7.02 -15.05 -7.13
C THR A 143 8.22 -15.31 -8.03
N LYS A 144 9.38 -15.49 -7.44
CA LYS A 144 10.62 -15.76 -8.17
C LYS A 144 11.55 -16.65 -7.34
N ASP A 145 12.25 -17.51 -8.02
CA ASP A 145 13.31 -18.30 -7.43
C ASP A 145 14.56 -17.44 -7.24
N ILE A 146 15.24 -17.65 -6.11
CA ILE A 146 16.47 -16.96 -5.74
C ILE A 146 17.55 -18.02 -5.56
N GLU A 147 18.55 -17.98 -6.40
CA GLU A 147 19.72 -18.85 -6.32
C GLU A 147 20.53 -18.62 -5.02
N PRO A 148 21.30 -19.61 -4.55
CA PRO A 148 22.21 -19.41 -3.43
C PRO A 148 23.13 -18.19 -3.63
N GLY A 149 23.20 -17.33 -2.63
CA GLY A 149 23.98 -16.09 -2.66
C GLY A 149 23.37 -14.94 -3.49
N ALA A 150 22.31 -15.19 -4.27
CA ALA A 150 21.64 -14.14 -5.04
C ALA A 150 20.79 -13.24 -4.16
N THR A 151 20.59 -11.99 -4.60
CA THR A 151 19.82 -10.97 -3.90
C THR A 151 18.71 -10.44 -4.81
N ARG A 152 17.51 -10.24 -4.25
CA ARG A 152 16.43 -9.45 -4.87
C ARG A 152 16.27 -8.12 -4.16
N SER A 153 15.94 -7.10 -4.93
CA SER A 153 15.69 -5.75 -4.41
C SER A 153 14.29 -5.29 -4.73
N PHE A 154 13.68 -4.59 -3.77
CA PHE A 154 12.36 -3.99 -3.89
C PHE A 154 12.45 -2.53 -3.44
N VAL A 155 11.73 -1.66 -4.12
CA VAL A 155 11.59 -0.26 -3.74
C VAL A 155 10.14 -0.05 -3.31
N ILE A 156 9.94 0.47 -2.11
CA ILE A 156 8.64 0.89 -1.60
C ILE A 156 8.72 2.40 -1.37
N MET A 157 7.79 3.14 -1.91
CA MET A 157 7.67 4.58 -1.72
C MET A 157 6.35 4.87 -1.04
N MET A 158 6.38 5.60 0.06
CA MET A 158 5.19 6.13 0.69
C MET A 158 5.27 7.64 0.73
N GLY A 159 4.13 8.30 0.51
CA GLY A 159 4.12 9.74 0.44
C GLY A 159 2.73 10.33 0.52
N ILE A 160 2.75 11.65 0.57
CA ILE A 160 1.57 12.50 0.52
C ILE A 160 1.73 13.54 -0.59
N GLY A 161 0.62 13.87 -1.24
CA GLY A 161 0.55 14.89 -2.28
C GLY A 161 -0.77 15.64 -2.20
N GLU A 162 -0.97 16.56 -3.10
CA GLU A 162 -2.24 17.25 -3.28
C GLU A 162 -2.99 16.64 -4.48
N ASP A 163 -4.31 16.52 -4.33
CA ASP A 163 -5.19 16.18 -5.44
C ASP A 163 -5.36 17.44 -6.30
N THR A 164 -4.53 17.54 -7.30
CA THR A 164 -4.73 18.50 -8.37
C THR A 164 -5.59 17.80 -9.40
N ASP A 165 -6.85 18.21 -9.57
CA ASP A 165 -7.74 17.75 -10.65
C ASP A 165 -7.20 18.06 -12.06
N ASP A 166 -5.99 18.60 -12.14
CA ASP A 166 -5.27 19.02 -13.34
C ASP A 166 -4.16 18.02 -13.78
N LEU A 167 -4.36 16.73 -13.61
CA LEU A 167 -3.53 15.74 -14.32
C LEU A 167 -4.12 15.38 -15.70
N SER A 168 -4.82 16.33 -16.32
CA SER A 168 -5.23 16.25 -17.71
C SER A 168 -4.43 17.27 -18.54
N ASP A 169 -3.13 17.00 -18.74
CA ASP A 169 -2.35 17.51 -19.89
C ASP A 169 -1.21 16.54 -20.21
#